data_826d0d87917f2f52f3577cb9164b1593
#
_entry.id   826d0d87917f2f52f3577cb9164b1593
#
_cell.length_a   1.000
_cell.length_b   1.000
_cell.length_c   1.000
_cell.angle_alpha   90.00
_cell.angle_beta   90.00
_cell.angle_gamma   90.00
#
_symmetry.space_group_name_H-M   'P 1'
#
loop_
_entity.id
_entity.type
_entity.pdbx_description
1 polymer ?
#
loop_
_entity_poly.entity_id
_entity_poly.type
_entity_poly.pdbx_seq_one_letter_code
_entity_poly.pdbx_strand_id
1 'polypeptide(L)'
;MRAIHTLPLLFALTACEPAKDAETSKAVTTTPPGAESAQPPVADIKSSVVRINSTQQSWNPAQPWEKNTPSQRRALAAIIAPQRVITTAELVADATFLELESPDGTHFAQARVIAVDYEANLALLGPVSEREGNVLFANTTPLGLAPAPKIGQTLEILQIEDNGVSLLTPGNLQSVDVASNFLDGHNFLTFLVKASMQSAASSFSLPVLQNGKLAGVLISYNSKDQICDVASTDIVTRFIKGCSNGDYKSFPSLGVSTARTEDSSFRQWLKLSDTQGGLYINSVRTGGAAEASGVKKGDVLLAVDGQEIDRRGYYQNPNYGSLHWGHLVRGEKSTGDVVTLSLLRDGQPLEIKATLAREEESSKLIPAYSFGKAPNFLVKGGLVFQELSRPLLESFGENWQSRAPLDFLDALKNPEKYEGKVDRIIFLSGSIPTPATVGYESLRNLIVQKVNGKDVKNMKSLIDAFQGNLEERHSIKFQQDDFTIYLDEAASSAVDSQLLKRGITRLSRSE
;
A
#
# COMPACT_ATOMS: atom_id res chain seq x y z
N MET A 1 38.79 -19.26 -37.79
CA MET A 1 39.89 -20.28 -37.99
C MET A 1 40.25 -20.85 -36.64
N ARG A 2 40.33 -22.19 -36.57
CA ARG A 2 40.64 -23.11 -35.44
C ARG A 2 39.44 -23.30 -34.48
N ALA A 3 38.90 -24.43 -34.35
CA ALA A 3 39.01 -25.84 -34.71
C ALA A 3 38.46 -26.63 -33.51
N ILE A 4 37.52 -27.41 -33.84
CA ILE A 4 36.71 -28.37 -33.09
C ILE A 4 37.59 -29.48 -32.51
N HIS A 5 37.34 -29.93 -31.27
CA HIS A 5 37.67 -31.29 -30.86
C HIS A 5 36.51 -31.90 -30.06
N THR A 6 35.86 -32.81 -30.72
CA THR A 6 34.95 -33.83 -30.19
C THR A 6 35.75 -35.06 -29.73
N LEU A 7 35.39 -35.64 -28.61
CA LEU A 7 35.80 -37.00 -28.22
C LEU A 7 34.59 -37.74 -27.62
N PRO A 8 34.25 -38.93 -28.12
CA PRO A 8 33.19 -39.78 -27.61
C PRO A 8 33.69 -40.75 -26.54
N LEU A 9 32.89 -41.05 -25.54
CA LEU A 9 33.15 -42.14 -24.60
C LEU A 9 32.09 -43.23 -24.71
N LEU A 10 32.59 -44.42 -24.80
CA LEU A 10 31.96 -45.70 -25.10
C LEU A 10 31.11 -46.24 -23.94
N PHE A 11 30.03 -46.90 -24.31
CA PHE A 11 29.22 -47.80 -23.50
C PHE A 11 29.99 -49.07 -23.09
N ALA A 12 29.80 -49.51 -21.85
CA ALA A 12 30.01 -50.89 -21.45
C ALA A 12 28.79 -51.40 -20.68
N LEU A 13 28.03 -52.26 -21.33
CA LEU A 13 27.05 -53.17 -20.73
C LEU A 13 27.77 -54.34 -20.08
N THR A 14 27.43 -54.65 -18.82
CA THR A 14 27.61 -55.99 -18.28
C THR A 14 26.31 -56.47 -17.66
N ALA A 15 25.76 -57.48 -18.26
CA ALA A 15 24.68 -58.29 -17.75
C ALA A 15 25.27 -59.33 -16.76
N CYS A 16 24.52 -59.61 -15.70
CA CYS A 16 24.65 -60.82 -14.93
C CYS A 16 23.33 -61.33 -14.40
N GLU A 17 23.03 -62.57 -14.70
CA GLU A 17 21.81 -63.29 -14.39
C GLU A 17 21.77 -63.90 -12.95
N PRO A 18 20.71 -64.60 -12.53
CA PRO A 18 20.27 -64.67 -11.14
C PRO A 18 20.68 -65.96 -10.43
N ALA A 19 20.78 -65.90 -9.11
CA ALA A 19 20.84 -67.10 -8.26
C ALA A 19 19.57 -67.18 -7.40
N LYS A 20 18.88 -68.30 -7.54
CA LYS A 20 17.84 -68.81 -6.64
C LYS A 20 18.53 -69.34 -5.39
N ASP A 21 18.00 -69.05 -4.22
CA ASP A 21 17.85 -70.04 -3.15
C ASP A 21 16.72 -69.62 -2.20
N ALA A 22 15.91 -70.63 -1.90
CA ALA A 22 14.77 -70.60 -1.01
C ALA A 22 15.19 -70.97 0.41
N GLU A 23 14.76 -70.23 1.44
CA GLU A 23 14.53 -70.80 2.77
C GLU A 23 13.44 -70.09 3.56
N THR A 24 12.48 -70.84 3.88
CA THR A 24 11.46 -70.94 4.97
C THR A 24 11.30 -69.83 6.01
N SER A 25 10.14 -69.24 5.96
CA SER A 25 9.13 -68.99 6.99
C SER A 25 9.54 -68.80 8.45
N LYS A 26 9.31 -67.62 8.98
CA LYS A 26 8.67 -67.40 10.30
C LYS A 26 7.65 -66.25 10.20
N ALA A 27 6.39 -66.59 10.49
CA ALA A 27 5.32 -65.63 10.56
C ALA A 27 5.53 -64.67 11.78
N VAL A 28 5.70 -63.38 11.46
CA VAL A 28 5.62 -62.31 12.43
C VAL A 28 4.25 -61.68 12.24
N THR A 29 3.42 -61.77 13.23
CA THR A 29 2.12 -61.12 13.34
C THR A 29 2.35 -59.62 13.39
N THR A 30 2.16 -58.91 12.29
CA THR A 30 2.12 -57.47 12.28
C THR A 30 0.71 -57.00 12.57
N THR A 31 0.54 -56.31 13.71
CA THR A 31 -0.61 -55.50 14.04
C THR A 31 -0.84 -54.47 12.90
N PRO A 32 -2.07 -54.28 12.40
CA PRO A 32 -2.31 -53.30 11.38
C PRO A 32 -1.96 -51.90 11.91
N PRO A 33 -1.30 -51.06 11.11
CA PRO A 33 -1.08 -49.67 11.49
C PRO A 33 -2.43 -48.99 11.69
N GLY A 34 -2.52 -48.22 12.79
CA GLY A 34 -3.72 -47.51 13.19
C GLY A 34 -4.33 -46.73 12.03
N ALA A 35 -5.65 -46.75 12.02
CA ALA A 35 -6.45 -45.98 11.06
C ALA A 35 -5.93 -44.56 11.00
N GLU A 36 -5.35 -44.19 9.88
CA GLU A 36 -5.15 -42.82 9.47
C GLU A 36 -6.52 -42.16 9.56
N SER A 37 -6.67 -41.18 10.43
CA SER A 37 -7.90 -40.41 10.54
C SER A 37 -8.24 -39.86 9.17
N ALA A 38 -9.32 -40.37 8.58
CA ALA A 38 -9.84 -39.86 7.33
C ALA A 38 -10.03 -38.35 7.50
N GLN A 39 -9.19 -37.56 6.80
CA GLN A 39 -9.42 -36.13 6.67
C GLN A 39 -10.85 -35.94 6.15
N PRO A 40 -11.63 -35.03 6.74
CA PRO A 40 -12.97 -34.76 6.20
C PRO A 40 -12.81 -34.40 4.72
N PRO A 41 -13.77 -34.80 3.85
CA PRO A 41 -13.71 -34.53 2.44
C PRO A 41 -13.42 -33.04 2.28
N VAL A 42 -12.36 -32.71 1.54
CA VAL A 42 -11.99 -31.33 1.20
C VAL A 42 -13.20 -30.75 0.49
N ALA A 43 -13.98 -29.91 1.21
CA ALA A 43 -15.06 -29.15 0.59
C ALA A 43 -14.45 -28.51 -0.67
N ASP A 44 -15.16 -28.58 -1.80
CA ASP A 44 -14.64 -28.04 -3.06
C ASP A 44 -14.22 -26.59 -2.85
N ILE A 45 -12.92 -26.36 -2.72
CA ILE A 45 -12.35 -25.04 -2.39
C ILE A 45 -12.82 -23.95 -3.37
N LYS A 46 -13.28 -24.33 -4.56
CA LYS A 46 -13.89 -23.44 -5.54
C LYS A 46 -15.13 -22.75 -5.00
N SER A 47 -15.89 -23.44 -4.14
CA SER A 47 -17.10 -22.85 -3.51
C SER A 47 -16.77 -21.71 -2.54
N SER A 48 -15.52 -21.53 -2.20
CA SER A 48 -15.05 -20.53 -1.21
C SER A 48 -14.39 -19.29 -1.81
N VAL A 49 -14.39 -19.17 -3.13
CA VAL A 49 -13.76 -18.05 -3.85
C VAL A 49 -14.61 -17.57 -5.01
N VAL A 50 -14.35 -16.34 -5.43
CA VAL A 50 -14.89 -15.72 -6.65
C VAL A 50 -13.76 -15.03 -7.40
N ARG A 51 -13.90 -14.91 -8.71
CA ARG A 51 -13.05 -14.05 -9.51
C ARG A 51 -13.53 -12.61 -9.41
N ILE A 52 -12.60 -11.66 -9.47
CA ILE A 52 -12.90 -10.23 -9.57
C ILE A 52 -12.35 -9.72 -10.89
N ASN A 53 -13.21 -9.10 -11.66
CA ASN A 53 -12.86 -8.34 -12.85
C ASN A 53 -12.93 -6.85 -12.49
N SER A 54 -11.81 -6.14 -12.58
CA SER A 54 -11.69 -4.71 -12.27
C SER A 54 -11.30 -3.93 -13.51
N THR A 55 -12.08 -2.92 -13.87
CA THR A 55 -11.69 -1.91 -14.86
C THR A 55 -11.22 -0.67 -14.10
N GLN A 56 -9.96 -0.33 -14.23
CA GLN A 56 -9.31 0.79 -13.54
C GLN A 56 -8.99 1.91 -14.52
N GLN A 57 -9.16 3.16 -14.07
CA GLN A 57 -8.87 4.33 -14.89
C GLN A 57 -8.40 5.49 -14.00
N SER A 58 -7.10 5.63 -13.85
CA SER A 58 -6.47 6.71 -13.10
C SER A 58 -6.50 8.04 -13.85
N TRP A 59 -6.29 9.14 -13.12
CA TRP A 59 -6.12 10.47 -13.71
C TRP A 59 -4.71 10.64 -14.29
N ASN A 60 -4.61 11.40 -15.39
CA ASN A 60 -3.33 11.71 -16.02
C ASN A 60 -2.59 12.81 -15.23
N PRO A 61 -1.41 12.54 -14.65
CA PRO A 61 -0.67 13.54 -13.87
C PRO A 61 -0.20 14.75 -14.69
N ALA A 62 0.01 14.58 -15.99
CA ALA A 62 0.43 15.66 -16.89
C ALA A 62 -0.75 16.52 -17.39
N GLN A 63 -1.94 15.93 -17.44
CA GLN A 63 -3.17 16.57 -17.93
C GLN A 63 -4.31 16.28 -16.92
N PRO A 64 -4.36 16.99 -15.79
CA PRO A 64 -5.26 16.65 -14.67
C PRO A 64 -6.76 16.78 -14.99
N TRP A 65 -7.13 17.28 -16.15
CA TRP A 65 -8.50 17.30 -16.69
C TRP A 65 -8.89 16.02 -17.44
N GLU A 66 -7.94 15.10 -17.68
CA GLU A 66 -8.15 13.86 -18.44
C GLU A 66 -7.83 12.62 -17.60
N LYS A 67 -8.44 11.52 -17.98
CA LYS A 67 -8.10 10.19 -17.45
C LYS A 67 -7.21 9.44 -18.43
N ASN A 68 -6.37 8.57 -17.91
CA ASN A 68 -5.60 7.60 -18.69
C ASN A 68 -6.53 6.60 -19.39
N THR A 69 -6.01 5.85 -20.35
CA THR A 69 -6.73 4.73 -20.95
C THR A 69 -7.11 3.70 -19.89
N PRO A 70 -8.36 3.20 -19.88
CA PRO A 70 -8.77 2.16 -18.95
C PRO A 70 -7.92 0.90 -19.09
N SER A 71 -7.61 0.26 -17.99
CA SER A 71 -6.93 -1.04 -17.90
C SER A 71 -7.82 -2.05 -17.20
N GLN A 72 -7.68 -3.31 -17.56
CA GLN A 72 -8.39 -4.40 -16.90
C GLN A 72 -7.44 -5.24 -16.07
N ARG A 73 -7.91 -5.60 -14.86
CA ARG A 73 -7.20 -6.52 -13.96
C ARG A 73 -8.16 -7.61 -13.51
N ARG A 74 -7.65 -8.81 -13.36
CA ARG A 74 -8.38 -9.97 -12.87
C ARG A 74 -7.64 -10.60 -11.70
N ALA A 75 -8.36 -10.97 -10.66
CA ALA A 75 -7.81 -11.60 -9.47
C ALA A 75 -8.81 -12.59 -8.86
N LEU A 76 -8.38 -13.32 -7.84
CA LEU A 76 -9.21 -14.24 -7.08
C LEU A 76 -9.41 -13.70 -5.67
N ALA A 77 -10.65 -13.72 -5.18
CA ALA A 77 -10.99 -13.26 -3.84
C ALA A 77 -11.56 -14.38 -2.97
N ALA A 78 -11.24 -14.37 -1.69
CA ALA A 78 -11.80 -15.28 -0.71
C ALA A 78 -13.18 -14.80 -0.22
N ILE A 79 -14.14 -15.71 -0.18
CA ILE A 79 -15.44 -15.48 0.46
C ILE A 79 -15.26 -15.67 1.97
N ILE A 80 -15.51 -14.63 2.76
CA ILE A 80 -15.29 -14.63 4.22
C ILE A 80 -16.59 -14.59 5.03
N ALA A 81 -17.68 -14.23 4.40
CA ALA A 81 -19.04 -14.23 4.96
C ALA A 81 -20.05 -14.24 3.81
N PRO A 82 -21.35 -14.49 4.07
CA PRO A 82 -22.37 -14.40 3.02
C PRO A 82 -22.30 -13.08 2.24
N GLN A 83 -22.11 -13.17 0.93
CA GLN A 83 -21.98 -12.03 0.02
C GLN A 83 -20.87 -11.02 0.41
N ARG A 84 -19.80 -11.50 1.04
CA ARG A 84 -18.64 -10.69 1.43
C ARG A 84 -17.36 -11.37 0.96
N VAL A 85 -16.57 -10.66 0.19
CA VAL A 85 -15.30 -11.16 -0.34
C VAL A 85 -14.17 -10.22 0.01
N ILE A 86 -13.01 -10.79 0.35
CA ILE A 86 -11.79 -10.04 0.66
C ILE A 86 -10.80 -10.16 -0.49
N THR A 87 -10.17 -9.04 -0.82
CA THR A 87 -9.15 -8.89 -1.87
C THR A 87 -8.15 -7.79 -1.50
N THR A 88 -7.21 -7.48 -2.39
CA THR A 88 -6.29 -6.34 -2.20
C THR A 88 -6.94 -5.02 -2.59
N ALA A 89 -6.55 -3.93 -1.89
CA ALA A 89 -6.99 -2.57 -2.20
C ALA A 89 -6.47 -2.09 -3.57
N GLU A 90 -5.30 -2.57 -3.98
CA GLU A 90 -4.73 -2.29 -5.31
C GLU A 90 -5.68 -2.66 -6.44
N LEU A 91 -6.46 -3.73 -6.27
CA LEU A 91 -7.43 -4.18 -7.29
C LEU A 91 -8.62 -3.21 -7.44
N VAL A 92 -8.95 -2.47 -6.40
CA VAL A 92 -10.08 -1.52 -6.41
C VAL A 92 -9.65 -0.06 -6.53
N ALA A 93 -8.34 0.21 -6.50
CA ALA A 93 -7.80 1.55 -6.68
C ALA A 93 -8.17 2.09 -8.08
N ASP A 94 -8.76 3.30 -8.12
CA ASP A 94 -9.26 3.94 -9.36
C ASP A 94 -10.21 3.06 -10.21
N ALA A 95 -10.87 2.08 -9.59
CA ALA A 95 -11.82 1.23 -10.30
C ALA A 95 -13.06 2.02 -10.73
N THR A 96 -13.36 1.97 -12.01
CA THR A 96 -14.58 2.53 -12.61
C THR A 96 -15.69 1.48 -12.74
N PHE A 97 -15.31 0.20 -12.76
CA PHE A 97 -16.24 -0.93 -12.77
C PHE A 97 -15.59 -2.11 -12.03
N LEU A 98 -16.40 -2.77 -11.21
CA LEU A 98 -16.04 -3.98 -10.47
C LEU A 98 -17.12 -5.03 -10.69
N GLU A 99 -16.71 -6.25 -10.98
CA GLU A 99 -17.59 -7.39 -11.18
C GLU A 99 -17.06 -8.62 -10.45
N LEU A 100 -17.94 -9.34 -9.78
CA LEU A 100 -17.69 -10.66 -9.23
C LEU A 100 -18.16 -11.72 -10.21
N GLU A 101 -17.36 -12.73 -10.42
CA GLU A 101 -17.61 -13.84 -11.34
C GLU A 101 -17.42 -15.16 -10.59
N SER A 102 -18.37 -16.10 -10.76
CA SER A 102 -18.21 -17.46 -10.23
C SER A 102 -17.00 -18.16 -10.85
N PRO A 103 -16.34 -19.10 -10.15
CA PRO A 103 -15.16 -19.79 -10.68
C PRO A 103 -15.36 -20.52 -12.01
N ASP A 104 -16.58 -20.94 -12.29
CA ASP A 104 -17.00 -21.59 -13.54
C ASP A 104 -17.39 -20.60 -14.65
N GLY A 105 -17.40 -19.29 -14.36
CA GLY A 105 -17.74 -18.25 -15.33
C GLY A 105 -19.22 -18.18 -15.71
N THR A 106 -20.13 -18.80 -14.94
CA THR A 106 -21.55 -18.88 -15.29
C THR A 106 -22.41 -17.78 -14.65
N HIS A 107 -21.98 -17.25 -13.51
CA HIS A 107 -22.71 -16.24 -12.74
C HIS A 107 -21.87 -15.00 -12.50
N PHE A 108 -22.49 -13.84 -12.65
CA PHE A 108 -21.86 -12.53 -12.48
C PHE A 108 -22.70 -11.65 -11.57
N ALA A 109 -22.06 -10.76 -10.84
CA ALA A 109 -22.69 -9.71 -10.06
C ALA A 109 -21.84 -8.45 -10.08
N GLN A 110 -22.42 -7.29 -10.37
CA GLN A 110 -21.73 -6.03 -10.19
C GLN A 110 -21.36 -5.86 -8.71
N ALA A 111 -20.11 -5.47 -8.44
CA ALA A 111 -19.59 -5.32 -7.10
C ALA A 111 -19.49 -3.84 -6.67
N ARG A 112 -19.57 -3.65 -5.35
CA ARG A 112 -19.24 -2.38 -4.68
C ARG A 112 -18.20 -2.60 -3.60
N VAL A 113 -17.40 -1.59 -3.37
CA VAL A 113 -16.48 -1.54 -2.23
C VAL A 113 -17.32 -1.27 -0.97
N ILE A 114 -17.20 -2.14 0.03
CA ILE A 114 -17.84 -1.99 1.35
C ILE A 114 -16.89 -1.26 2.28
N ALA A 115 -15.63 -1.68 2.28
CA ALA A 115 -14.55 -1.03 3.01
C ALA A 115 -13.24 -1.22 2.24
N VAL A 116 -12.35 -0.24 2.35
CA VAL A 116 -11.01 -0.30 1.75
C VAL A 116 -9.99 0.34 2.69
N ASP A 117 -8.85 -0.28 2.79
CA ASP A 117 -7.66 0.27 3.44
C ASP A 117 -6.49 0.17 2.45
N TYR A 118 -6.15 1.31 1.86
CA TYR A 118 -5.05 1.37 0.89
C TYR A 118 -3.68 1.21 1.56
N GLU A 119 -3.56 1.57 2.83
CA GLU A 119 -2.30 1.43 3.57
C GLU A 119 -2.00 -0.05 3.88
N ALA A 120 -3.02 -0.81 4.31
CA ALA A 120 -2.90 -2.25 4.56
C ALA A 120 -3.06 -3.11 3.30
N ASN A 121 -3.37 -2.50 2.15
CA ASN A 121 -3.66 -3.15 0.88
C ASN A 121 -4.78 -4.20 0.97
N LEU A 122 -5.87 -3.88 1.66
CA LEU A 122 -7.03 -4.78 1.81
C LEU A 122 -8.33 -4.09 1.41
N ALA A 123 -9.23 -4.82 0.78
CA ALA A 123 -10.57 -4.38 0.41
C ALA A 123 -11.61 -5.46 0.68
N LEU A 124 -12.78 -5.04 1.16
CA LEU A 124 -13.97 -5.85 1.34
C LEU A 124 -14.99 -5.45 0.30
N LEU A 125 -15.44 -6.41 -0.50
CA LEU A 125 -16.43 -6.19 -1.54
C LEU A 125 -17.71 -6.98 -1.28
N GLY A 126 -18.78 -6.54 -1.90
CA GLY A 126 -20.04 -7.25 -1.98
C GLY A 126 -20.83 -6.85 -3.21
N PRO A 127 -21.89 -7.59 -3.57
CA PRO A 127 -22.70 -7.27 -4.73
C PRO A 127 -23.46 -5.93 -4.55
N VAL A 128 -23.69 -5.25 -5.66
CA VAL A 128 -24.57 -4.07 -5.70
C VAL A 128 -26.03 -4.51 -5.61
N SER A 129 -26.39 -5.53 -6.38
CA SER A 129 -27.74 -6.11 -6.44
C SER A 129 -27.83 -7.33 -5.52
N GLU A 130 -28.78 -7.31 -4.58
CA GLU A 130 -29.05 -8.45 -3.70
C GLU A 130 -29.49 -9.67 -4.51
N ARG A 131 -30.28 -9.49 -5.58
CA ARG A 131 -30.74 -10.56 -6.46
C ARG A 131 -29.58 -11.27 -7.15
N GLU A 132 -28.66 -10.51 -7.75
CA GLU A 132 -27.47 -11.07 -8.40
C GLU A 132 -26.56 -11.74 -7.37
N GLY A 133 -26.42 -11.12 -6.19
CA GLY A 133 -25.67 -11.69 -5.09
C GLY A 133 -26.23 -13.03 -4.63
N ASN A 134 -27.55 -13.14 -4.47
CA ASN A 134 -28.19 -14.40 -4.07
C ASN A 134 -27.95 -15.53 -5.09
N VAL A 135 -27.88 -15.22 -6.39
CA VAL A 135 -27.56 -16.21 -7.43
C VAL A 135 -26.08 -16.60 -7.38
N LEU A 136 -25.17 -15.60 -7.37
CA LEU A 136 -23.72 -15.83 -7.37
C LEU A 136 -23.25 -16.63 -6.15
N PHE A 137 -23.81 -16.32 -4.97
CA PHE A 137 -23.39 -16.92 -3.69
C PHE A 137 -24.27 -18.10 -3.23
N ALA A 138 -25.20 -18.61 -4.06
CA ALA A 138 -26.16 -19.65 -3.67
C ALA A 138 -25.50 -20.94 -3.14
N ASN A 139 -24.39 -21.36 -3.76
CA ASN A 139 -23.68 -22.61 -3.46
C ASN A 139 -22.27 -22.35 -2.93
N THR A 140 -22.06 -21.24 -2.24
CA THR A 140 -20.75 -20.88 -1.74
C THR A 140 -20.61 -21.16 -0.23
N THR A 141 -19.37 -21.44 0.19
CA THR A 141 -19.03 -21.70 1.59
C THR A 141 -17.94 -20.70 2.02
N PRO A 142 -18.23 -19.80 2.97
CA PRO A 142 -17.23 -18.87 3.46
C PRO A 142 -16.04 -19.58 4.12
N LEU A 143 -14.82 -19.08 3.87
CA LEU A 143 -13.60 -19.52 4.53
C LEU A 143 -13.54 -18.98 5.96
N GLY A 144 -13.32 -19.87 6.92
CA GLY A 144 -12.91 -19.45 8.25
C GLY A 144 -11.48 -18.92 8.23
N LEU A 145 -11.14 -18.05 9.19
CA LEU A 145 -9.77 -17.57 9.37
C LEU A 145 -8.89 -18.64 10.02
N ALA A 146 -7.68 -18.82 9.49
CA ALA A 146 -6.67 -19.67 10.10
C ALA A 146 -6.09 -19.00 11.35
N PRO A 147 -5.57 -19.75 12.33
CA PRO A 147 -4.70 -19.19 13.35
C PRO A 147 -3.41 -18.65 12.71
N ALA A 148 -2.71 -17.75 13.39
CA ALA A 148 -1.43 -17.23 12.92
C ALA A 148 -0.43 -18.38 12.71
N PRO A 149 0.10 -18.57 11.50
CA PRO A 149 1.03 -19.67 11.20
C PRO A 149 2.39 -19.41 11.85
N LYS A 150 3.11 -20.49 12.18
CA LYS A 150 4.49 -20.43 12.68
C LYS A 150 5.48 -20.52 11.52
N ILE A 151 6.65 -19.92 11.69
CA ILE A 151 7.75 -20.04 10.73
C ILE A 151 8.06 -21.53 10.48
N GLY A 152 8.24 -21.91 9.21
CA GLY A 152 8.44 -23.28 8.76
C GLY A 152 7.16 -24.05 8.43
N GLN A 153 5.97 -23.57 8.79
CA GLN A 153 4.72 -24.21 8.40
C GLN A 153 4.39 -24.01 6.92
N THR A 154 3.70 -25.00 6.36
CA THR A 154 3.24 -24.95 4.96
C THR A 154 1.94 -24.15 4.87
N LEU A 155 1.91 -23.26 3.90
CA LEU A 155 0.75 -22.53 3.41
C LEU A 155 0.49 -22.92 1.97
N GLU A 156 -0.75 -22.79 1.51
CA GLU A 156 -1.15 -23.15 0.16
C GLU A 156 -1.72 -21.92 -0.56
N ILE A 157 -1.14 -21.57 -1.72
CA ILE A 157 -1.62 -20.44 -2.52
C ILE A 157 -2.64 -20.99 -3.54
N LEU A 158 -3.86 -20.47 -3.48
CA LEU A 158 -4.95 -20.90 -4.34
C LEU A 158 -4.99 -20.08 -5.62
N GLN A 159 -4.90 -20.75 -6.76
CA GLN A 159 -5.14 -20.22 -8.09
C GLN A 159 -6.29 -20.98 -8.76
N ILE A 160 -7.01 -20.33 -9.64
CA ILE A 160 -7.98 -20.98 -10.54
C ILE A 160 -7.62 -20.62 -11.97
N GLU A 161 -7.28 -21.60 -12.75
CA GLU A 161 -6.98 -21.45 -14.17
C GLU A 161 -8.22 -21.04 -14.96
N ASP A 162 -8.04 -20.56 -16.19
CA ASP A 162 -9.14 -20.13 -17.05
C ASP A 162 -10.12 -21.27 -17.40
N ASN A 163 -9.60 -22.52 -17.44
CA ASN A 163 -10.42 -23.73 -17.61
C ASN A 163 -11.23 -24.12 -16.34
N GLY A 164 -11.12 -23.35 -15.27
CA GLY A 164 -11.77 -23.59 -13.99
C GLY A 164 -11.09 -24.62 -13.10
N VAL A 165 -9.90 -25.11 -13.42
CA VAL A 165 -9.13 -26.03 -12.58
C VAL A 165 -8.50 -25.28 -11.41
N SER A 166 -8.68 -25.79 -10.18
CA SER A 166 -8.03 -25.26 -8.97
C SER A 166 -6.61 -25.78 -8.89
N LEU A 167 -5.69 -24.88 -8.64
CA LEU A 167 -4.29 -25.18 -8.36
C LEU A 167 -3.95 -24.69 -6.95
N LEU A 168 -3.54 -25.60 -6.08
CA LEU A 168 -3.00 -25.31 -4.75
C LEU A 168 -1.49 -25.46 -4.80
N THR A 169 -0.78 -24.34 -4.72
CA THR A 169 0.69 -24.33 -4.72
C THR A 169 1.18 -24.29 -3.28
N PRO A 170 1.83 -25.35 -2.77
CA PRO A 170 2.37 -25.35 -1.42
C PRO A 170 3.60 -24.44 -1.35
N GLY A 171 3.72 -23.72 -0.24
CA GLY A 171 4.86 -22.89 0.10
C GLY A 171 5.14 -22.91 1.59
N ASN A 172 6.39 -22.70 1.98
CA ASN A 172 6.79 -22.66 3.38
C ASN A 172 6.91 -21.22 3.86
N LEU A 173 6.32 -20.90 5.00
CA LEU A 173 6.53 -19.63 5.68
C LEU A 173 8.00 -19.55 6.11
N GLN A 174 8.78 -18.78 5.35
CA GLN A 174 10.23 -18.68 5.55
C GLN A 174 10.58 -17.67 6.63
N SER A 175 9.95 -16.52 6.61
CA SER A 175 10.17 -15.44 7.57
C SER A 175 8.94 -14.53 7.64
N VAL A 176 8.95 -13.65 8.62
CA VAL A 176 7.90 -12.64 8.84
C VAL A 176 8.60 -11.29 8.97
N ASP A 177 8.07 -10.27 8.31
CA ASP A 177 8.62 -8.92 8.36
C ASP A 177 7.48 -7.89 8.52
N VAL A 178 7.85 -6.67 8.86
CA VAL A 178 6.95 -5.51 8.90
C VAL A 178 7.33 -4.60 7.74
N ALA A 179 6.65 -4.81 6.62
CA ALA A 179 7.00 -4.24 5.32
C ALA A 179 5.86 -3.43 4.69
N SER A 180 6.22 -2.53 3.78
CA SER A 180 5.26 -1.84 2.92
C SER A 180 4.82 -2.76 1.79
N ASN A 181 3.53 -2.76 1.51
CA ASN A 181 2.95 -3.65 0.49
C ASN A 181 2.55 -2.90 -0.79
N PHE A 182 1.64 -1.95 -0.67
CA PHE A 182 1.11 -1.20 -1.81
C PHE A 182 1.54 0.26 -1.78
N LEU A 183 1.52 0.88 -0.59
CA LEU A 183 1.93 2.26 -0.39
C LEU A 183 3.22 2.30 0.44
N ASP A 184 4.27 2.91 -0.09
CA ASP A 184 5.53 3.09 0.62
C ASP A 184 5.36 3.83 1.95
N GLY A 185 6.10 3.39 2.97
CA GLY A 185 6.07 4.00 4.31
C GLY A 185 4.93 3.51 5.20
N HIS A 186 4.01 2.69 4.67
CA HIS A 186 2.92 2.07 5.43
C HIS A 186 3.21 0.59 5.66
N ASN A 187 3.89 0.29 6.76
CA ASN A 187 4.41 -1.05 7.05
C ASN A 187 3.43 -1.89 7.87
N PHE A 188 3.19 -3.12 7.42
CA PHE A 188 2.33 -4.11 8.07
C PHE A 188 3.00 -5.48 8.14
N LEU A 189 2.52 -6.31 9.06
CA LEU A 189 3.02 -7.67 9.22
C LEU A 189 2.75 -8.48 7.94
N THR A 190 3.83 -8.90 7.30
CA THR A 190 3.84 -9.60 6.01
C THR A 190 4.53 -10.94 6.17
N PHE A 191 3.90 -12.00 5.69
CA PHE A 191 4.51 -13.32 5.61
C PHE A 191 5.29 -13.45 4.31
N LEU A 192 6.54 -13.89 4.40
CA LEU A 192 7.38 -14.23 3.27
C LEU A 192 7.34 -15.74 3.06
N VAL A 193 6.61 -16.17 2.03
CA VAL A 193 6.35 -17.59 1.75
C VAL A 193 7.17 -18.02 0.54
N LYS A 194 8.04 -19.00 0.75
CA LYS A 194 8.82 -19.61 -0.34
C LYS A 194 7.94 -20.60 -1.10
N ALA A 195 7.56 -20.26 -2.33
CA ALA A 195 6.72 -21.08 -3.19
C ALA A 195 7.14 -20.96 -4.66
N SER A 196 7.09 -22.06 -5.40
CA SER A 196 7.30 -22.06 -6.85
C SER A 196 5.94 -22.00 -7.56
N MET A 197 5.48 -20.79 -7.85
CA MET A 197 4.22 -20.56 -8.54
C MET A 197 4.43 -20.51 -10.05
N GLN A 198 3.44 -20.99 -10.80
CA GLN A 198 3.35 -20.63 -12.21
C GLN A 198 3.01 -19.15 -12.30
N SER A 199 3.85 -18.36 -12.97
CA SER A 199 3.62 -16.94 -13.18
C SER A 199 2.49 -16.76 -14.19
N ALA A 200 1.29 -16.49 -13.71
CA ALA A 200 0.18 -16.03 -14.54
C ALA A 200 0.08 -14.51 -14.43
N ALA A 201 -0.62 -13.88 -15.38
CA ALA A 201 -0.91 -12.44 -15.36
C ALA A 201 -1.67 -11.99 -14.08
N SER A 202 -2.18 -12.92 -13.29
CA SER A 202 -2.90 -12.73 -12.03
C SER A 202 -2.12 -13.23 -10.81
N SER A 203 -0.81 -13.03 -10.76
CA SER A 203 0.03 -13.46 -9.61
C SER A 203 -0.05 -12.54 -8.39
N PHE A 204 -1.17 -11.90 -8.17
CA PHE A 204 -1.45 -11.05 -7.02
C PHE A 204 -2.90 -11.20 -6.57
N SER A 205 -3.20 -10.77 -5.35
CA SER A 205 -4.56 -10.87 -4.77
C SER A 205 -5.14 -12.29 -4.85
N LEU A 206 -4.35 -13.26 -4.36
CA LEU A 206 -4.77 -14.66 -4.28
C LEU A 206 -5.00 -15.06 -2.83
N PRO A 207 -6.03 -15.87 -2.52
CA PRO A 207 -6.18 -16.46 -1.20
C PRO A 207 -5.01 -17.38 -0.85
N VAL A 208 -4.46 -17.21 0.36
CA VAL A 208 -3.47 -18.09 0.94
C VAL A 208 -4.10 -18.85 2.08
N LEU A 209 -3.99 -20.16 2.05
CA LEU A 209 -4.70 -21.08 2.93
C LEU A 209 -3.77 -21.82 3.89
N GLN A 210 -4.30 -22.22 5.03
CA GLN A 210 -3.71 -23.20 5.93
C GLN A 210 -4.80 -24.13 6.43
N ASN A 211 -4.66 -25.42 6.13
CA ASN A 211 -5.64 -26.43 6.50
C ASN A 211 -7.08 -26.06 6.07
N GLY A 212 -7.25 -25.57 4.85
CA GLY A 212 -8.54 -25.16 4.28
C GLY A 212 -9.14 -23.86 4.85
N LYS A 213 -8.39 -23.11 5.65
CA LYS A 213 -8.80 -21.80 6.21
C LYS A 213 -7.94 -20.68 5.63
N LEU A 214 -8.49 -19.47 5.57
CA LEU A 214 -7.79 -18.30 5.08
C LEU A 214 -6.66 -17.87 6.02
N ALA A 215 -5.42 -18.00 5.61
CA ALA A 215 -4.22 -17.62 6.35
C ALA A 215 -3.67 -16.25 5.91
N GLY A 216 -4.14 -15.70 4.79
CA GLY A 216 -3.70 -14.40 4.30
C GLY A 216 -4.13 -14.15 2.86
N VAL A 217 -3.72 -13.01 2.32
CA VAL A 217 -3.95 -12.63 0.93
C VAL A 217 -2.60 -12.35 0.28
N LEU A 218 -2.29 -13.04 -0.82
CA LEU A 218 -1.08 -12.80 -1.60
C LEU A 218 -1.10 -11.38 -2.18
N ILE A 219 -0.04 -10.63 -1.95
CA ILE A 219 0.13 -9.25 -2.40
C ILE A 219 1.02 -9.21 -3.64
N SER A 220 2.17 -9.87 -3.57
CA SER A 220 3.15 -9.90 -4.65
C SER A 220 3.86 -11.24 -4.76
N TYR A 221 4.39 -11.53 -5.93
CA TYR A 221 5.23 -12.69 -6.19
C TYR A 221 6.49 -12.30 -6.93
N ASN A 222 7.63 -12.54 -6.30
CA ASN A 222 8.94 -12.43 -6.94
C ASN A 222 9.34 -13.78 -7.54
N SER A 223 9.18 -13.93 -8.85
CA SER A 223 9.46 -15.17 -9.55
C SER A 223 10.96 -15.56 -9.56
N LYS A 224 11.86 -14.57 -9.50
CA LYS A 224 13.30 -14.80 -9.46
C LYS A 224 13.73 -15.47 -8.15
N ASP A 225 13.22 -14.95 -7.04
CA ASP A 225 13.54 -15.44 -5.71
C ASP A 225 12.52 -16.48 -5.21
N GLN A 226 11.42 -16.68 -5.94
CA GLN A 226 10.29 -17.55 -5.59
C GLN A 226 9.70 -17.20 -4.21
N ILE A 227 9.60 -15.91 -3.92
CA ILE A 227 9.05 -15.38 -2.68
C ILE A 227 7.68 -14.76 -2.94
N CYS A 228 6.71 -15.16 -2.15
CA CYS A 228 5.39 -14.59 -2.08
C CYS A 228 5.29 -13.67 -0.86
N ASP A 229 4.91 -12.42 -1.06
CA ASP A 229 4.54 -11.52 0.03
C ASP A 229 3.05 -11.66 0.30
N VAL A 230 2.71 -11.97 1.53
CA VAL A 230 1.33 -12.27 1.93
C VAL A 230 0.93 -11.35 3.08
N ALA A 231 -0.18 -10.61 2.92
CA ALA A 231 -0.80 -9.91 4.05
C ALA A 231 -1.17 -10.93 5.12
N SER A 232 -0.62 -10.79 6.31
CA SER A 232 -0.73 -11.79 7.37
C SER A 232 -2.17 -11.99 7.86
N THR A 233 -2.43 -13.16 8.43
CA THR A 233 -3.73 -13.49 9.06
C THR A 233 -4.13 -12.44 10.09
N ASP A 234 -3.16 -11.92 10.86
CA ASP A 234 -3.41 -10.92 11.90
C ASP A 234 -3.96 -9.63 11.31
N ILE A 235 -3.35 -9.13 10.23
CA ILE A 235 -3.78 -7.90 9.54
C ILE A 235 -5.14 -8.12 8.85
N VAL A 236 -5.33 -9.26 8.17
CA VAL A 236 -6.61 -9.63 7.55
C VAL A 236 -7.72 -9.71 8.61
N THR A 237 -7.46 -10.36 9.74
CA THR A 237 -8.43 -10.49 10.84
C THR A 237 -8.83 -9.13 11.41
N ARG A 238 -7.87 -8.24 11.62
CA ARG A 238 -8.13 -6.87 12.12
C ARG A 238 -8.96 -6.06 11.14
N PHE A 239 -8.61 -6.12 9.86
CA PHE A 239 -9.37 -5.45 8.81
C PHE A 239 -10.83 -5.92 8.81
N ILE A 240 -11.08 -7.23 8.79
CA ILE A 240 -12.42 -7.81 8.81
C ILE A 240 -13.20 -7.40 10.07
N LYS A 241 -12.57 -7.46 11.25
CA LYS A 241 -13.19 -7.02 12.51
C LYS A 241 -13.55 -5.54 12.48
N GLY A 242 -12.67 -4.70 11.93
CA GLY A 242 -12.92 -3.28 11.75
C GLY A 242 -14.11 -2.98 10.84
N CYS A 243 -14.41 -3.85 9.87
CA CYS A 243 -15.54 -3.69 8.95
C CYS A 243 -16.89 -4.11 9.55
N SER A 244 -16.91 -4.84 10.69
CA SER A 244 -18.13 -5.47 11.22
C SER A 244 -19.16 -4.47 11.76
N ASN A 245 -18.74 -3.27 12.12
CA ASN A 245 -19.59 -2.24 12.74
C ASN A 245 -20.11 -1.18 11.76
N GLY A 246 -19.92 -1.38 10.46
CA GLY A 246 -20.43 -0.46 9.41
C GLY A 246 -19.64 0.84 9.23
N ASP A 247 -18.81 1.23 10.18
CA ASP A 247 -17.93 2.39 10.12
C ASP A 247 -16.47 1.93 10.26
N TYR A 248 -15.85 1.61 9.14
CA TYR A 248 -14.48 1.12 9.11
C TYR A 248 -13.51 2.20 9.61
N LYS A 249 -12.89 1.93 10.74
CA LYS A 249 -11.79 2.74 11.27
C LYS A 249 -10.48 2.08 10.90
N SER A 250 -9.76 2.67 9.96
CA SER A 250 -8.43 2.22 9.51
C SER A 250 -7.46 1.96 10.67
N PHE A 251 -6.32 1.37 10.34
CA PHE A 251 -5.25 1.11 11.30
C PHE A 251 -4.72 2.39 11.95
N PRO A 252 -4.41 2.38 13.25
CA PRO A 252 -4.00 3.56 13.97
C PRO A 252 -2.58 4.00 13.64
N SER A 253 -2.26 5.25 13.95
CA SER A 253 -0.92 5.83 13.89
C SER A 253 -0.58 6.53 15.20
N LEU A 254 0.69 6.49 15.60
CA LEU A 254 1.20 7.31 16.69
C LEU A 254 1.54 8.74 16.21
N GLY A 255 1.88 8.90 14.93
CA GLY A 255 2.23 10.19 14.36
C GLY A 255 3.65 10.64 14.71
N VAL A 256 4.62 9.72 14.75
CA VAL A 256 6.03 10.04 14.96
C VAL A 256 6.91 9.49 13.84
N SER A 257 7.98 10.20 13.55
CA SER A 257 9.11 9.71 12.76
C SER A 257 10.29 9.44 13.70
N THR A 258 10.98 8.31 13.50
CA THR A 258 12.05 7.88 14.39
C THR A 258 13.36 7.67 13.64
N ALA A 259 14.48 7.86 14.33
CA ALA A 259 15.82 7.56 13.86
C ALA A 259 16.52 6.55 14.78
N ARG A 260 17.36 5.71 14.18
CA ARG A 260 18.16 4.71 14.90
C ARG A 260 19.19 5.37 15.82
N THR A 261 19.52 4.70 16.92
CA THR A 261 20.48 5.17 17.91
C THR A 261 21.71 4.26 17.99
N GLU A 262 22.21 3.78 16.84
CA GLU A 262 23.37 2.87 16.78
C GLU A 262 24.70 3.60 17.00
N ASP A 263 24.81 4.86 16.54
CA ASP A 263 26.03 5.66 16.67
C ASP A 263 26.36 5.99 18.13
N SER A 264 27.58 5.70 18.54
CA SER A 264 28.04 5.85 19.92
C SER A 264 28.05 7.31 20.41
N SER A 265 28.46 8.26 19.57
CA SER A 265 28.50 9.68 19.90
C SER A 265 27.08 10.25 20.04
N PHE A 266 26.17 9.81 19.15
CA PHE A 266 24.77 10.19 19.24
C PHE A 266 24.11 9.64 20.52
N ARG A 267 24.40 8.40 20.90
CA ARG A 267 23.91 7.78 22.15
C ARG A 267 24.40 8.55 23.37
N GLN A 268 25.67 8.90 23.38
CA GLN A 268 26.25 9.69 24.46
C GLN A 268 25.59 11.07 24.61
N TRP A 269 25.31 11.72 23.47
CA TRP A 269 24.56 12.98 23.43
C TRP A 269 23.15 12.83 23.97
N LEU A 270 22.44 11.70 23.63
CA LEU A 270 21.13 11.35 24.14
C LEU A 270 21.14 10.89 25.60
N LYS A 271 22.31 10.74 26.24
CA LYS A 271 22.49 10.20 27.60
C LYS A 271 21.96 8.76 27.76
N LEU A 272 22.00 7.97 26.68
CA LEU A 272 21.68 6.55 26.70
C LEU A 272 22.84 5.73 27.24
N SER A 273 22.57 4.79 28.17
CA SER A 273 23.58 3.83 28.62
C SER A 273 23.89 2.80 27.50
N ASP A 274 25.05 2.13 27.62
CA ASP A 274 25.48 1.15 26.60
C ASP A 274 24.51 -0.03 26.40
N THR A 275 23.74 -0.37 27.42
CA THR A 275 22.79 -1.47 27.40
C THR A 275 21.39 -1.09 26.97
N GLN A 276 21.01 0.19 27.05
CA GLN A 276 19.68 0.66 26.64
C GLN A 276 19.50 0.58 25.14
N GLY A 277 18.30 0.18 24.69
CA GLY A 277 17.81 0.34 23.34
C GLY A 277 17.23 1.74 23.10
N GLY A 278 16.29 1.82 22.19
CA GLY A 278 15.45 2.99 21.92
C GLY A 278 15.75 3.71 20.62
N LEU A 279 14.75 4.44 20.17
CA LEU A 279 14.78 5.24 18.94
C LEU A 279 14.60 6.72 19.25
N TYR A 280 15.39 7.56 18.60
CA TYR A 280 15.24 9.01 18.67
C TYR A 280 13.99 9.46 17.93
N ILE A 281 13.12 10.25 18.54
CA ILE A 281 11.95 10.86 17.91
C ILE A 281 12.40 12.09 17.12
N ASN A 282 12.48 11.92 15.83
CA ASN A 282 12.98 12.91 14.87
C ASN A 282 11.95 14.01 14.58
N SER A 283 10.67 13.62 14.46
CA SER A 283 9.55 14.55 14.34
C SER A 283 8.31 13.98 14.99
N VAL A 284 7.43 14.88 15.44
CA VAL A 284 6.09 14.60 15.96
C VAL A 284 5.12 15.36 15.08
N ARG A 285 4.11 14.68 14.59
CA ARG A 285 3.12 15.26 13.69
C ARG A 285 2.13 16.12 14.45
N THR A 286 1.87 17.31 13.95
CA THR A 286 0.85 18.22 14.47
C THR A 286 -0.54 17.63 14.32
N GLY A 287 -1.33 17.66 15.41
CA GLY A 287 -2.65 17.03 15.50
C GLY A 287 -2.62 15.50 15.63
N GLY A 288 -1.44 14.87 15.70
CA GLY A 288 -1.30 13.43 15.87
C GLY A 288 -1.43 12.95 17.32
N ALA A 289 -1.58 11.62 17.50
CA ALA A 289 -1.72 10.99 18.82
C ALA A 289 -0.54 11.28 19.76
N ALA A 290 0.68 11.29 19.25
CA ALA A 290 1.90 11.58 20.03
C ALA A 290 1.92 13.02 20.52
N GLU A 291 1.63 14.00 19.66
CA GLU A 291 1.59 15.41 20.06
C GLU A 291 0.52 15.66 21.13
N ALA A 292 -0.70 15.17 20.88
CA ALA A 292 -1.80 15.29 21.82
C ALA A 292 -1.50 14.70 23.21
N SER A 293 -0.57 13.73 23.26
CA SER A 293 -0.15 13.07 24.49
C SER A 293 1.07 13.74 25.16
N GLY A 294 1.67 14.75 24.51
CA GLY A 294 2.83 15.47 25.03
C GLY A 294 4.19 14.87 24.70
N VAL A 295 4.26 13.94 23.75
CA VAL A 295 5.53 13.47 23.14
C VAL A 295 6.14 14.59 22.35
N LYS A 296 7.46 14.71 22.37
CA LYS A 296 8.21 15.80 21.72
C LYS A 296 9.31 15.25 20.82
N LYS A 297 9.65 16.04 19.80
CA LYS A 297 10.92 15.85 19.08
C LYS A 297 12.07 15.93 20.09
N GLY A 298 13.01 15.01 19.98
CA GLY A 298 14.12 14.90 20.93
C GLY A 298 13.94 13.82 21.99
N ASP A 299 12.73 13.33 22.22
CA ASP A 299 12.51 12.18 23.09
C ASP A 299 13.15 10.92 22.48
N VAL A 300 13.50 9.96 23.33
CA VAL A 300 13.90 8.62 22.89
C VAL A 300 12.82 7.64 23.29
N LEU A 301 12.23 6.94 22.33
CA LEU A 301 11.23 5.89 22.55
C LEU A 301 11.94 4.60 22.95
N LEU A 302 11.81 4.20 24.22
CA LEU A 302 12.46 3.01 24.78
C LEU A 302 11.59 1.76 24.72
N ALA A 303 10.28 1.91 24.98
CA ALA A 303 9.34 0.80 24.96
C ALA A 303 7.92 1.27 24.61
N VAL A 304 7.09 0.33 24.09
CA VAL A 304 5.64 0.49 23.91
C VAL A 304 4.95 -0.65 24.64
N ASP A 305 4.03 -0.32 25.56
CA ASP A 305 3.33 -1.29 26.44
C ASP A 305 4.28 -2.30 27.13
N GLY A 306 5.45 -1.82 27.58
CA GLY A 306 6.49 -2.63 28.22
C GLY A 306 7.34 -3.48 27.26
N GLN A 307 7.07 -3.48 25.96
CA GLN A 307 7.92 -4.14 24.97
C GLN A 307 9.11 -3.25 24.65
N GLU A 308 10.30 -3.66 25.05
CA GLU A 308 11.54 -2.92 24.82
C GLU A 308 11.90 -2.86 23.33
N ILE A 309 12.37 -1.71 22.88
CA ILE A 309 12.78 -1.44 21.51
C ILE A 309 14.30 -1.32 21.46
N ASP A 310 14.96 -2.06 20.60
CA ASP A 310 16.40 -2.00 20.42
C ASP A 310 16.87 -0.72 19.68
N ARG A 311 18.20 -0.57 19.50
CA ARG A 311 18.85 0.58 18.83
C ARG A 311 18.46 0.72 17.35
N ARG A 312 17.97 -0.35 16.75
CA ARG A 312 17.60 -0.46 15.32
C ARG A 312 16.09 -0.33 15.11
N GLY A 313 15.31 -0.35 16.19
CA GLY A 313 13.85 -0.25 16.15
C GLY A 313 13.12 -1.57 16.14
N TYR A 314 13.75 -2.63 16.65
CA TYR A 314 13.11 -3.95 16.74
C TYR A 314 12.77 -4.28 18.20
N TYR A 315 11.70 -5.05 18.38
CA TYR A 315 11.29 -5.68 19.64
C TYR A 315 11.22 -7.18 19.48
N GLN A 316 11.17 -7.94 20.57
CA GLN A 316 11.07 -9.40 20.54
C GLN A 316 9.61 -9.84 20.60
N ASN A 317 9.09 -10.31 19.45
CA ASN A 317 7.76 -10.91 19.39
C ASN A 317 7.84 -12.40 19.72
N PRO A 318 6.97 -12.94 20.63
CA PRO A 318 7.05 -14.34 21.06
C PRO A 318 6.81 -15.37 19.95
N ASN A 319 6.10 -15.00 18.88
CA ASN A 319 5.76 -15.92 17.79
C ASN A 319 6.74 -15.84 16.61
N TYR A 320 7.28 -14.66 16.33
CA TYR A 320 8.01 -14.37 15.08
C TYR A 320 9.43 -13.85 15.32
N GLY A 321 9.86 -13.74 16.58
CA GLY A 321 11.18 -13.21 16.91
C GLY A 321 11.26 -11.69 16.77
N SER A 322 12.29 -11.19 16.08
CA SER A 322 12.56 -9.74 15.99
C SER A 322 11.67 -9.06 14.94
N LEU A 323 10.76 -8.19 15.38
CA LEU A 323 9.87 -7.40 14.53
C LEU A 323 10.08 -5.90 14.74
N HIS A 324 9.88 -5.10 13.70
CA HIS A 324 9.91 -3.64 13.78
C HIS A 324 8.83 -3.11 14.74
N TRP A 325 9.18 -2.15 15.60
CA TRP A 325 8.33 -1.61 16.67
C TRP A 325 6.97 -1.08 16.19
N GLY A 326 6.88 -0.60 14.95
CA GLY A 326 5.63 -0.11 14.37
C GLY A 326 4.50 -1.12 14.40
N HIS A 327 4.83 -2.43 14.47
CA HIS A 327 3.85 -3.50 14.63
C HIS A 327 3.08 -3.41 15.97
N LEU A 328 3.73 -3.01 17.05
CA LEU A 328 3.09 -2.81 18.37
C LEU A 328 1.93 -1.82 18.32
N VAL A 329 2.00 -0.84 17.40
CA VAL A 329 0.95 0.16 17.19
C VAL A 329 -0.01 -0.30 16.09
N ARG A 330 0.49 -0.52 14.87
CA ARG A 330 -0.35 -0.77 13.69
C ARG A 330 -0.84 -2.22 13.58
N GLY A 331 -0.06 -3.17 14.06
CA GLY A 331 -0.38 -4.60 14.00
C GLY A 331 -1.22 -5.10 15.18
N GLU A 332 -1.11 -4.49 16.35
CA GLU A 332 -1.72 -5.00 17.59
C GLU A 332 -2.86 -4.14 18.14
N LYS A 333 -2.95 -2.87 17.75
CA LYS A 333 -3.91 -1.90 18.31
C LYS A 333 -4.96 -1.46 17.29
N SER A 334 -6.02 -0.87 17.81
CA SER A 334 -7.10 -0.23 17.06
C SER A 334 -7.13 1.27 17.31
N THR A 335 -7.74 2.03 16.42
CA THR A 335 -8.00 3.45 16.63
C THR A 335 -8.86 3.65 17.88
N GLY A 336 -8.39 4.49 18.80
CA GLY A 336 -8.98 4.74 20.12
C GLY A 336 -8.34 3.95 21.25
N ASP A 337 -7.50 2.94 20.98
CA ASP A 337 -6.76 2.24 22.02
C ASP A 337 -5.70 3.15 22.65
N VAL A 338 -5.44 2.92 23.94
CA VAL A 338 -4.39 3.62 24.67
C VAL A 338 -3.15 2.75 24.73
N VAL A 339 -2.00 3.34 24.42
CA VAL A 339 -0.68 2.72 24.57
C VAL A 339 0.15 3.46 25.59
N THR A 340 0.96 2.75 26.34
CA THR A 340 1.93 3.30 27.28
C THR A 340 3.28 3.39 26.60
N LEU A 341 3.83 4.59 26.51
CA LEU A 341 5.14 4.88 25.93
C LEU A 341 6.16 5.12 27.04
N SER A 342 7.20 4.30 27.10
CA SER A 342 8.37 4.57 27.96
C SER A 342 9.39 5.38 27.18
N LEU A 343 9.67 6.59 27.63
CA LEU A 343 10.51 7.57 26.93
C LEU A 343 11.70 7.97 27.80
N LEU A 344 12.73 8.51 27.15
CA LEU A 344 13.79 9.26 27.79
C LEU A 344 13.78 10.69 27.22
N ARG A 345 13.60 11.71 28.08
CA ARG A 345 13.65 13.14 27.73
C ARG A 345 14.79 13.82 28.48
N ASP A 346 15.74 14.37 27.77
CA ASP A 346 16.93 15.01 28.34
C ASP A 346 17.72 14.12 29.34
N GLY A 347 17.66 12.80 29.13
CA GLY A 347 18.29 11.81 30.02
C GLY A 347 17.41 11.42 31.22
N GLN A 348 16.18 11.89 31.33
CA GLN A 348 15.25 11.54 32.41
C GLN A 348 14.16 10.60 31.89
N PRO A 349 13.89 9.50 32.62
CA PRO A 349 12.79 8.59 32.25
C PRO A 349 11.44 9.29 32.35
N LEU A 350 10.57 9.00 31.41
CA LEU A 350 9.22 9.56 31.32
C LEU A 350 8.27 8.50 30.79
N GLU A 351 7.08 8.36 31.40
CA GLU A 351 6.01 7.53 30.90
C GLU A 351 4.85 8.38 30.42
N ILE A 352 4.37 8.13 29.21
CA ILE A 352 3.24 8.83 28.59
C ILE A 352 2.21 7.82 28.09
N LYS A 353 0.94 8.10 28.37
CA LYS A 353 -0.18 7.35 27.78
C LYS A 353 -0.71 8.10 26.56
N ALA A 354 -0.66 7.45 25.40
CA ALA A 354 -1.12 8.01 24.14
C ALA A 354 -2.38 7.29 23.65
N THR A 355 -3.45 8.03 23.35
CA THR A 355 -4.63 7.48 22.67
C THR A 355 -4.36 7.49 21.18
N LEU A 356 -4.34 6.30 20.57
CA LEU A 356 -4.05 6.14 19.16
C LEU A 356 -5.16 6.69 18.28
N ALA A 357 -4.79 7.40 17.22
CA ALA A 357 -5.71 8.01 16.28
C ALA A 357 -5.44 7.54 14.85
N ARG A 358 -6.47 7.59 14.00
CA ARG A 358 -6.29 7.49 12.56
C ARG A 358 -5.72 8.79 12.04
N GLU A 359 -4.83 8.67 11.09
CA GLU A 359 -4.33 9.79 10.31
C GLU A 359 -5.13 9.91 9.01
N GLU A 360 -5.88 11.00 8.86
CA GLU A 360 -6.64 11.24 7.64
C GLU A 360 -5.72 11.68 6.50
N GLU A 361 -5.76 10.96 5.39
CA GLU A 361 -4.95 11.26 4.22
C GLU A 361 -5.20 12.69 3.69
N SER A 362 -6.45 13.14 3.80
CA SER A 362 -6.86 14.49 3.43
C SER A 362 -6.25 15.61 4.29
N SER A 363 -5.68 15.31 5.44
CA SER A 363 -5.02 16.31 6.30
C SER A 363 -3.52 16.45 6.02
N LYS A 364 -2.91 15.54 5.25
CA LYS A 364 -1.48 15.59 4.93
C LYS A 364 -1.16 16.69 3.94
N LEU A 365 -0.07 17.41 4.15
CA LEU A 365 0.44 18.44 3.22
C LEU A 365 0.62 17.89 1.80
N ILE A 366 1.17 16.68 1.69
CA ILE A 366 1.35 15.93 0.45
C ILE A 366 0.68 14.58 0.63
N PRO A 367 -0.53 14.36 0.08
CA PRO A 367 -1.23 13.09 0.17
C PRO A 367 -0.43 11.94 -0.43
N ALA A 368 -0.41 10.78 0.26
CA ALA A 368 0.26 9.58 -0.24
C ALA A 368 -0.51 8.92 -1.38
N TYR A 369 -1.82 9.14 -1.42
CA TYR A 369 -2.69 8.63 -2.50
C TYR A 369 -3.96 9.48 -2.65
N SER A 370 -4.58 9.36 -3.81
CA SER A 370 -5.83 10.07 -4.15
C SER A 370 -6.77 9.18 -4.97
N PHE A 371 -6.80 7.86 -4.68
CA PHE A 371 -7.61 6.91 -5.45
C PHE A 371 -9.09 7.29 -5.46
N GLY A 372 -9.71 7.17 -6.64
CA GLY A 372 -11.11 7.48 -6.86
C GLY A 372 -11.46 8.98 -6.79
N LYS A 373 -10.49 9.85 -6.51
CA LYS A 373 -10.68 11.30 -6.43
C LYS A 373 -10.06 11.97 -7.65
N ALA A 374 -10.79 12.94 -8.20
CA ALA A 374 -10.26 13.77 -9.26
C ALA A 374 -9.23 14.77 -8.71
N PRO A 375 -8.09 15.01 -9.40
CA PRO A 375 -7.09 15.95 -8.92
C PRO A 375 -7.60 17.39 -8.95
N ASN A 376 -7.16 18.19 -7.98
CA ASN A 376 -7.37 19.62 -7.97
C ASN A 376 -6.37 20.30 -8.90
N PHE A 377 -6.84 21.24 -9.71
CA PHE A 377 -5.99 21.96 -10.67
C PHE A 377 -6.63 23.27 -11.10
N LEU A 378 -5.79 24.13 -11.69
CA LEU A 378 -6.20 25.34 -12.42
C LEU A 378 -5.40 25.44 -13.71
N VAL A 379 -6.08 25.72 -14.81
CA VAL A 379 -5.47 26.21 -16.05
C VAL A 379 -5.88 27.66 -16.23
N LYS A 380 -4.91 28.57 -16.32
CA LYS A 380 -5.14 30.00 -16.56
C LYS A 380 -4.18 30.51 -17.62
N GLY A 381 -4.72 30.95 -18.77
CA GLY A 381 -3.92 31.45 -19.89
C GLY A 381 -2.97 30.41 -20.50
N GLY A 382 -3.15 29.13 -20.21
CA GLY A 382 -2.26 28.04 -20.60
C GLY A 382 -1.28 27.60 -19.50
N LEU A 383 -1.13 28.35 -18.41
CA LEU A 383 -0.37 27.90 -17.24
C LEU A 383 -1.18 26.85 -16.48
N VAL A 384 -0.54 25.74 -16.11
CA VAL A 384 -1.19 24.61 -15.42
C VAL A 384 -0.68 24.51 -13.98
N PHE A 385 -1.57 24.68 -13.03
CA PHE A 385 -1.27 24.58 -11.60
C PHE A 385 -1.91 23.32 -11.02
N GLN A 386 -1.18 22.63 -10.14
CA GLN A 386 -1.63 21.39 -9.49
C GLN A 386 -1.28 21.38 -8.01
N GLU A 387 -1.94 20.50 -7.24
CA GLU A 387 -1.54 20.14 -5.89
C GLU A 387 -0.48 19.06 -5.94
N LEU A 388 0.59 19.23 -5.15
CA LEU A 388 1.63 18.22 -5.03
C LEU A 388 1.10 17.00 -4.26
N SER A 389 1.27 15.83 -4.84
CA SER A 389 0.89 14.55 -4.24
C SER A 389 2.01 13.52 -4.43
N ARG A 390 1.99 12.44 -3.65
CA ARG A 390 2.96 11.35 -3.79
C ARG A 390 2.89 10.69 -5.17
N PRO A 391 1.73 10.34 -5.73
CA PRO A 391 1.64 9.80 -7.10
C PRO A 391 2.27 10.71 -8.16
N LEU A 392 2.18 12.02 -7.98
CA LEU A 392 2.84 12.97 -8.88
C LEU A 392 4.36 12.93 -8.71
N LEU A 393 4.88 12.83 -7.49
CA LEU A 393 6.31 12.63 -7.27
C LEU A 393 6.81 11.32 -7.89
N GLU A 394 6.06 10.25 -7.79
CA GLU A 394 6.37 8.95 -8.38
C GLU A 394 6.37 8.97 -9.91
N SER A 395 5.64 9.90 -10.54
CA SER A 395 5.67 10.11 -11.99
C SER A 395 7.03 10.56 -12.53
N PHE A 396 7.97 11.01 -11.66
CA PHE A 396 9.37 11.26 -12.05
C PHE A 396 10.19 9.97 -12.27
N GLY A 397 9.57 8.78 -12.12
CA GLY A 397 10.12 7.46 -12.43
C GLY A 397 10.56 6.67 -11.20
N GLU A 398 11.06 5.44 -11.39
CA GLU A 398 11.45 4.53 -10.30
C GLU A 398 12.39 5.15 -9.24
N ASN A 399 13.30 6.02 -9.69
CA ASN A 399 14.22 6.74 -8.80
C ASN A 399 13.76 8.19 -8.52
N TRP A 400 12.46 8.43 -8.40
CA TRP A 400 11.89 9.76 -8.20
C TRP A 400 12.50 10.50 -6.99
N GLN A 401 12.88 9.80 -5.93
CA GLN A 401 13.51 10.38 -4.74
C GLN A 401 14.85 11.08 -5.02
N SER A 402 15.47 10.81 -6.16
CA SER A 402 16.70 11.47 -6.64
C SER A 402 16.48 12.34 -7.88
N ARG A 403 15.29 12.27 -8.50
CA ARG A 403 14.96 12.98 -9.75
C ARG A 403 13.94 14.09 -9.57
N ALA A 404 13.04 13.97 -8.60
CA ALA A 404 12.07 15.01 -8.32
C ALA A 404 12.77 16.30 -7.84
N PRO A 405 12.17 17.48 -8.07
CA PRO A 405 12.71 18.75 -7.60
C PRO A 405 13.00 18.75 -6.10
N LEU A 406 14.13 19.34 -5.71
CA LEU A 406 14.57 19.33 -4.30
C LEU A 406 13.55 19.99 -3.37
N ASP A 407 12.89 21.07 -3.81
CA ASP A 407 11.87 21.75 -3.00
C ASP A 407 10.64 20.87 -2.74
N PHE A 408 10.27 20.00 -3.70
CA PHE A 408 9.20 19.03 -3.53
C PHE A 408 9.61 17.94 -2.53
N LEU A 409 10.86 17.48 -2.61
CA LEU A 409 11.41 16.51 -1.67
C LEU A 409 11.59 17.10 -0.27
N ASP A 410 11.96 18.38 -0.17
CA ASP A 410 12.03 19.08 1.13
C ASP A 410 10.64 19.19 1.74
N ALA A 411 9.62 19.58 0.97
CA ALA A 411 8.25 19.65 1.46
C ALA A 411 7.70 18.29 1.92
N LEU A 412 8.08 17.20 1.23
CA LEU A 412 7.71 15.84 1.61
C LEU A 412 8.40 15.38 2.90
N LYS A 413 9.69 15.70 3.06
CA LYS A 413 10.51 15.22 4.19
C LYS A 413 10.39 16.08 5.44
N ASN A 414 10.10 17.36 5.27
CA ASN A 414 10.04 18.34 6.34
C ASN A 414 8.70 19.11 6.31
N PRO A 415 7.55 18.44 6.39
CA PRO A 415 6.24 19.08 6.31
C PRO A 415 6.03 20.16 7.39
N GLU A 416 6.71 20.03 8.55
CA GLU A 416 6.66 20.98 9.65
C GLU A 416 7.13 22.41 9.26
N LYS A 417 7.93 22.56 8.22
CA LYS A 417 8.31 23.89 7.70
C LYS A 417 7.13 24.64 7.07
N TYR A 418 6.10 23.92 6.66
CA TYR A 418 4.93 24.42 5.94
C TYR A 418 3.68 24.47 6.83
N GLU A 419 3.69 23.79 7.97
CA GLU A 419 2.57 23.76 8.93
C GLU A 419 2.13 25.17 9.37
N GLY A 420 0.82 25.39 9.41
CA GLY A 420 0.21 26.70 9.73
C GLY A 420 0.38 27.77 8.64
N LYS A 421 1.15 27.52 7.58
CA LYS A 421 1.35 28.45 6.44
C LYS A 421 0.50 28.06 5.25
N VAL A 422 0.51 26.79 4.87
CA VAL A 422 -0.26 26.26 3.74
C VAL A 422 -0.91 24.92 4.11
N ASP A 423 -2.05 24.62 3.49
CA ASP A 423 -2.76 23.35 3.64
C ASP A 423 -2.28 22.32 2.61
N ARG A 424 -1.83 22.82 1.43
CA ARG A 424 -1.34 22.04 0.29
C ARG A 424 -0.21 22.78 -0.41
N ILE A 425 0.72 22.05 -0.98
CA ILE A 425 1.72 22.63 -1.87
C ILE A 425 1.11 22.79 -3.27
N ILE A 426 0.93 24.03 -3.69
CA ILE A 426 0.49 24.37 -5.04
C ILE A 426 1.69 24.73 -5.89
N PHE A 427 1.78 24.17 -7.09
CA PHE A 427 2.90 24.42 -7.98
C PHE A 427 2.46 24.56 -9.44
N LEU A 428 3.25 25.27 -10.22
CA LEU A 428 3.17 25.33 -11.68
C LEU A 428 3.75 24.04 -12.23
N SER A 429 2.90 23.16 -12.76
CA SER A 429 3.35 21.86 -13.31
C SER A 429 3.90 21.97 -14.73
N GLY A 430 3.45 22.98 -15.47
CA GLY A 430 3.88 23.27 -16.83
C GLY A 430 3.04 24.33 -17.50
N SER A 431 3.30 24.54 -18.79
CA SER A 431 2.52 25.45 -19.61
C SER A 431 2.08 24.79 -20.92
N ILE A 432 0.87 25.08 -21.34
CA ILE A 432 0.37 24.80 -22.68
C ILE A 432 0.85 25.94 -23.54
N PRO A 433 1.54 25.70 -24.70
CA PRO A 433 1.97 26.78 -25.59
C PRO A 433 0.77 27.56 -26.13
N THR A 434 0.71 28.84 -25.79
CA THR A 434 -0.36 29.77 -26.16
C THR A 434 0.21 31.17 -26.31
N PRO A 435 -0.48 32.12 -26.94
CA PRO A 435 -0.02 33.51 -27.02
C PRO A 435 0.21 34.16 -25.64
N ALA A 436 -0.48 33.71 -24.60
CA ALA A 436 -0.33 34.23 -23.23
C ALA A 436 0.86 33.62 -22.46
N THR A 437 1.45 32.52 -22.96
CA THR A 437 2.58 31.83 -22.32
C THR A 437 3.92 32.02 -23.04
N VAL A 438 3.99 32.93 -24.03
CA VAL A 438 5.23 33.23 -24.74
C VAL A 438 6.30 33.69 -23.74
N GLY A 439 7.45 33.01 -23.76
CA GLY A 439 8.56 33.20 -22.80
C GLY A 439 8.43 32.44 -21.49
N TYR A 440 7.32 31.69 -21.27
CA TYR A 440 7.08 30.87 -20.09
C TYR A 440 6.99 29.37 -20.38
N GLU A 441 7.28 28.95 -21.62
CA GLU A 441 7.07 27.58 -22.10
C GLU A 441 7.92 26.54 -21.35
N SER A 442 9.08 26.97 -20.85
CA SER A 442 9.98 26.10 -20.11
C SER A 442 9.72 26.07 -18.60
N LEU A 443 8.86 26.96 -18.12
CA LEU A 443 8.57 27.04 -16.67
C LEU A 443 7.75 25.83 -16.21
N ARG A 444 8.28 25.15 -15.19
CA ARG A 444 7.64 23.99 -14.58
C ARG A 444 8.22 23.71 -13.20
N ASN A 445 7.46 22.98 -12.39
CA ASN A 445 7.87 22.51 -11.05
C ASN A 445 8.22 23.66 -10.09
N LEU A 446 7.53 24.79 -10.19
CA LEU A 446 7.74 25.98 -9.35
C LEU A 446 6.62 26.08 -8.32
N ILE A 447 6.97 26.10 -7.02
CA ILE A 447 6.00 26.24 -5.93
C ILE A 447 5.45 27.67 -5.92
N VAL A 448 4.12 27.81 -5.98
CA VAL A 448 3.43 29.10 -5.95
C VAL A 448 3.37 29.62 -4.53
N GLN A 449 3.87 30.83 -4.29
CA GLN A 449 3.81 31.49 -3.02
C GLN A 449 2.63 32.47 -2.92
N LYS A 450 2.52 33.37 -3.92
CA LYS A 450 1.47 34.42 -3.98
C LYS A 450 0.93 34.58 -5.38
N VAL A 451 -0.34 34.96 -5.47
CA VAL A 451 -0.95 35.45 -6.70
C VAL A 451 -1.66 36.78 -6.37
N ASN A 452 -1.36 37.81 -7.15
CA ASN A 452 -1.91 39.17 -6.96
C ASN A 452 -1.72 39.68 -5.52
N GLY A 453 -0.53 39.41 -4.95
CA GLY A 453 -0.18 39.78 -3.56
C GLY A 453 -0.82 38.92 -2.47
N LYS A 454 -1.76 38.01 -2.79
CA LYS A 454 -2.43 37.11 -1.84
C LYS A 454 -1.65 35.81 -1.67
N ASP A 455 -1.51 35.33 -0.44
CA ASP A 455 -0.87 34.06 -0.15
C ASP A 455 -1.69 32.88 -0.67
N VAL A 456 -1.02 31.90 -1.32
CA VAL A 456 -1.65 30.69 -1.83
C VAL A 456 -1.48 29.58 -0.81
N LYS A 457 -2.59 29.14 -0.21
CA LYS A 457 -2.59 28.09 0.84
C LYS A 457 -3.06 26.73 0.31
N ASN A 458 -3.90 26.70 -0.72
CA ASN A 458 -4.49 25.53 -1.35
C ASN A 458 -5.04 25.93 -2.73
N MET A 459 -5.57 24.98 -3.49
CA MET A 459 -6.09 25.24 -4.86
C MET A 459 -7.24 26.25 -4.86
N LYS A 460 -8.10 26.20 -3.85
CA LYS A 460 -9.21 27.16 -3.74
C LYS A 460 -8.68 28.60 -3.62
N SER A 461 -7.73 28.84 -2.72
CA SER A 461 -7.13 30.17 -2.52
C SER A 461 -6.40 30.68 -3.77
N LEU A 462 -5.79 29.75 -4.56
CA LEU A 462 -5.21 30.10 -5.87
C LEU A 462 -6.29 30.59 -6.84
N ILE A 463 -7.37 29.85 -7.00
CA ILE A 463 -8.48 30.19 -7.91
C ILE A 463 -9.11 31.52 -7.47
N ASP A 464 -9.41 31.70 -6.18
CA ASP A 464 -9.98 32.92 -5.62
C ASP A 464 -9.06 34.15 -5.83
N ALA A 465 -7.71 33.94 -5.81
CA ALA A 465 -6.74 35.00 -6.03
C ALA A 465 -6.74 35.51 -7.49
N PHE A 466 -6.97 34.62 -8.46
CA PHE A 466 -7.14 35.00 -9.86
C PHE A 466 -8.48 35.69 -10.11
N GLN A 467 -9.58 35.16 -9.58
CA GLN A 467 -10.92 35.68 -9.80
C GLN A 467 -11.17 37.04 -9.13
N GLY A 468 -10.51 37.31 -8.01
CA GLY A 468 -10.67 38.54 -7.24
C GLY A 468 -9.80 39.70 -7.70
N ASN A 469 -9.11 39.58 -8.83
CA ASN A 469 -8.28 40.65 -9.37
C ASN A 469 -9.06 41.50 -10.37
N LEU A 470 -9.09 42.81 -10.13
CA LEU A 470 -9.69 43.83 -11.03
C LEU A 470 -8.62 44.54 -11.89
N GLU A 471 -7.33 44.16 -11.74
CA GLU A 471 -6.24 44.75 -12.52
C GLU A 471 -6.14 44.09 -13.90
N GLU A 472 -5.50 44.76 -14.84
CA GLU A 472 -5.29 44.28 -16.20
C GLU A 472 -4.29 43.11 -16.26
N ARG A 473 -3.50 42.89 -15.19
CA ARG A 473 -2.45 41.87 -15.12
C ARG A 473 -2.49 41.12 -13.81
N HIS A 474 -2.26 39.81 -13.91
CA HIS A 474 -1.98 38.97 -12.76
C HIS A 474 -0.47 38.92 -12.50
N SER A 475 -0.07 38.95 -11.22
CA SER A 475 1.29 38.66 -10.78
C SER A 475 1.30 37.31 -10.07
N ILE A 476 2.24 36.44 -10.43
CA ILE A 476 2.40 35.10 -9.84
C ILE A 476 3.82 35.03 -9.31
N LYS A 477 3.95 34.95 -7.99
CA LYS A 477 5.23 34.87 -7.29
C LYS A 477 5.49 33.42 -6.87
N PHE A 478 6.68 32.91 -7.16
CA PHE A 478 7.12 31.58 -6.79
C PHE A 478 8.02 31.62 -5.56
N GLN A 479 8.14 30.48 -4.90
CA GLN A 479 9.02 30.31 -3.73
C GLN A 479 10.49 30.31 -4.16
N GLN A 480 10.79 29.72 -5.32
CA GLN A 480 12.14 29.60 -5.86
C GLN A 480 12.63 30.98 -6.36
N ASP A 481 13.83 31.36 -5.94
CA ASP A 481 14.55 32.56 -6.40
C ASP A 481 13.78 33.88 -6.33
N ASP A 482 12.71 33.95 -5.53
CA ASP A 482 11.82 35.11 -5.42
C ASP A 482 11.28 35.57 -6.78
N PHE A 483 11.13 34.62 -7.73
CA PHE A 483 10.79 34.83 -9.12
C PHE A 483 9.30 35.15 -9.29
N THR A 484 9.01 36.18 -10.10
CA THR A 484 7.64 36.60 -10.40
C THR A 484 7.39 36.67 -11.90
N ILE A 485 6.27 36.10 -12.35
CA ILE A 485 5.78 36.22 -13.71
C ILE A 485 4.49 37.03 -13.75
N TYR A 486 4.19 37.55 -14.92
CA TYR A 486 3.01 38.37 -15.17
C TYR A 486 2.18 37.76 -16.29
N LEU A 487 0.87 37.78 -16.15
CA LEU A 487 -0.09 37.24 -17.09
C LEU A 487 -1.14 38.32 -17.38
N ASP A 488 -1.28 38.74 -18.65
CA ASP A 488 -2.33 39.68 -19.05
C ASP A 488 -3.71 39.03 -18.90
N GLU A 489 -4.67 39.71 -18.25
CA GLU A 489 -5.98 39.14 -17.97
C GLU A 489 -6.80 38.93 -19.25
N ALA A 490 -6.82 39.91 -20.15
CA ALA A 490 -7.63 39.79 -21.36
C ALA A 490 -7.08 38.70 -22.29
N ALA A 491 -5.76 38.66 -22.47
CA ALA A 491 -5.09 37.63 -23.28
C ALA A 491 -5.31 36.23 -22.64
N SER A 492 -5.15 36.07 -21.32
CA SER A 492 -5.33 34.78 -20.64
C SER A 492 -6.76 34.30 -20.70
N SER A 493 -7.75 35.17 -20.51
CA SER A 493 -9.18 34.81 -20.59
C SER A 493 -9.62 34.46 -22.02
N ALA A 494 -9.04 35.11 -23.03
CA ALA A 494 -9.26 34.70 -24.42
C ALA A 494 -8.70 33.31 -24.71
N VAL A 495 -7.49 33.01 -24.19
CA VAL A 495 -6.87 31.68 -24.27
C VAL A 495 -7.71 30.63 -23.52
N ASP A 496 -8.17 30.92 -22.32
CA ASP A 496 -9.02 30.03 -21.53
C ASP A 496 -10.26 29.60 -22.32
N SER A 497 -10.91 30.57 -23.00
CA SER A 497 -12.05 30.31 -23.87
C SER A 497 -11.70 29.44 -25.08
N GLN A 498 -10.49 29.60 -25.64
CA GLN A 498 -10.02 28.76 -26.74
C GLN A 498 -9.69 27.34 -26.30
N LEU A 499 -9.10 27.14 -25.09
CA LEU A 499 -8.77 25.84 -24.55
C LEU A 499 -10.02 25.00 -24.31
N LEU A 500 -11.10 25.61 -23.78
CA LEU A 500 -12.40 24.95 -23.66
C LEU A 500 -12.95 24.48 -25.01
N LYS A 501 -12.84 25.31 -26.06
CA LYS A 501 -13.25 24.94 -27.43
C LYS A 501 -12.38 23.84 -28.05
N ARG A 502 -11.15 23.68 -27.62
CA ARG A 502 -10.20 22.65 -28.09
C ARG A 502 -10.30 21.32 -27.34
N GLY A 503 -11.25 21.19 -26.40
CA GLY A 503 -11.56 19.91 -25.73
C GLY A 503 -11.08 19.79 -24.30
N ILE A 504 -10.48 20.82 -23.69
CA ILE A 504 -10.27 20.82 -22.24
C ILE A 504 -11.65 20.97 -21.58
N THR A 505 -12.12 19.92 -20.93
CA THR A 505 -13.51 19.84 -20.41
C THR A 505 -13.80 20.83 -19.29
N ARG A 506 -12.77 21.22 -18.53
CA ARG A 506 -12.83 22.22 -17.45
C ARG A 506 -11.44 22.81 -17.20
N LEU A 507 -11.40 24.07 -16.78
CA LEU A 507 -10.17 24.79 -16.49
C LEU A 507 -9.76 24.76 -15.03
N SER A 508 -10.65 24.36 -14.13
CA SER A 508 -10.34 24.29 -12.69
C SER A 508 -11.15 23.23 -11.96
N ARG A 509 -10.58 22.76 -10.88
CA ARG A 509 -11.22 21.92 -9.85
C ARG A 509 -10.57 22.23 -8.50
N SER A 510 -11.39 22.38 -7.45
CA SER A 510 -10.96 22.67 -6.07
C SER A 510 -11.95 22.07 -5.08
N GLU A 511 -12.14 20.75 -5.15
CA GLU A 511 -13.07 20.00 -4.28
C GLU A 511 -12.37 19.47 -3.02
#